data_39b3a7f2acf8998ed614beb8cbd8869a
#
_entry.id   39b3a7f2acf8998ed614beb8cbd8869a
#
_cell.length_a   1.000
_cell.length_b   1.000
_cell.length_c   1.000
_cell.angle_alpha   90.00
_cell.angle_beta   90.00
_cell.angle_gamma   90.00
#
_symmetry.space_group_name_H-M   'P 1'
#
loop_
_entity.id
_entity.type
_entity.pdbx_description
1 polymer ?
#
loop_
_entity_poly.entity_id
_entity_poly.type
_entity_poly.pdbx_seq_one_letter_code
_entity_poly.pdbx_strand_id
1 'polypeptide(L)'
;MNIKINSNFQFSVASIQYTATGELSICLTSDEFPTDIHYQYSASLGNSQAEERPSVSLLQYAKSYAASANIKPKTRESYMHVCGHLADYGDSTMDKVTTNYLQGFILHLQSKGMKPGSVRLYFQKLACVLHDAYKNGLFDDRILQRVKRPKREQEKKSFLTESELKKLTSHRLSDGYNNIQSMFLFSCMTGLRYSDVQGLRWKDVKRNGKHLQLEFHQQKTDTYERLPLCAEAEALLRSLKRSGEYVFKEETNQKVNVVLKRWCKEAKIKKPVSFHSARHTFCVLLLTKDVPIYTVQQLMCHSDIATTKIYADLLNKTKAKALRKLPTLIAI
;
A
#
# COMPACT_ATOMS: atom_id res chain seq x y z
N MET A 1 17.23 -16.29 -38.79
CA MET A 1 16.50 -16.46 -37.54
C MET A 1 17.39 -15.92 -36.43
N ASN A 2 17.01 -14.82 -35.79
CA ASN A 2 17.85 -14.23 -34.74
C ASN A 2 17.46 -14.85 -33.40
N ILE A 3 18.33 -15.63 -32.81
CA ILE A 3 18.13 -16.20 -31.46
C ILE A 3 18.69 -15.19 -30.47
N LYS A 4 17.83 -14.55 -29.66
CA LYS A 4 18.27 -13.75 -28.53
C LYS A 4 18.62 -14.65 -27.36
N ILE A 5 19.90 -14.89 -27.14
CA ILE A 5 20.41 -15.40 -25.88
C ILE A 5 20.53 -14.22 -24.93
N ASN A 6 20.16 -14.40 -23.67
CA ASN A 6 20.08 -13.34 -22.64
C ASN A 6 21.50 -12.91 -22.15
N SER A 7 22.33 -12.49 -23.09
CA SER A 7 23.62 -11.86 -22.90
C SER A 7 23.73 -10.69 -23.90
N ASN A 8 24.42 -9.65 -23.54
CA ASN A 8 24.61 -8.43 -24.35
C ASN A 8 25.37 -8.67 -25.69
N PHE A 9 25.43 -9.90 -26.18
CA PHE A 9 26.15 -10.28 -27.39
C PHE A 9 25.16 -10.70 -28.49
N GLN A 10 25.39 -10.22 -29.70
CA GLN A 10 24.64 -10.63 -30.91
C GLN A 10 25.44 -11.78 -31.58
N PHE A 11 24.75 -12.92 -31.75
CA PHE A 11 25.28 -14.06 -32.49
C PHE A 11 24.48 -14.28 -33.78
N SER A 12 25.16 -14.66 -34.85
CA SER A 12 24.54 -15.16 -36.09
C SER A 12 24.64 -16.68 -36.17
N VAL A 13 23.59 -17.30 -36.70
CA VAL A 13 23.63 -18.77 -36.92
C VAL A 13 24.44 -19.05 -38.19
N ALA A 14 25.60 -19.66 -38.03
CA ALA A 14 26.46 -19.99 -39.16
C ALA A 14 26.05 -21.29 -39.87
N SER A 15 25.59 -22.29 -39.14
CA SER A 15 25.09 -23.52 -39.76
C SER A 15 24.13 -24.27 -38.82
N ILE A 16 23.21 -25.02 -39.42
CA ILE A 16 22.31 -25.98 -38.76
C ILE A 16 22.54 -27.32 -39.41
N GLN A 17 22.97 -28.32 -38.67
CA GLN A 17 23.16 -29.69 -39.17
C GLN A 17 22.31 -30.67 -38.37
N TYR A 18 21.69 -31.63 -39.09
CA TYR A 18 21.04 -32.78 -38.50
C TYR A 18 21.93 -34.00 -38.64
N THR A 19 22.19 -34.66 -37.53
CA THR A 19 22.88 -35.95 -37.54
C THR A 19 21.88 -37.07 -37.90
N ALA A 20 22.40 -38.18 -38.39
CA ALA A 20 21.61 -39.36 -38.66
C ALA A 20 20.93 -39.96 -37.39
N THR A 21 21.36 -39.57 -36.23
CA THR A 21 20.82 -39.93 -34.90
C THR A 21 19.74 -39.01 -34.43
N GLY A 22 19.32 -37.97 -35.23
CA GLY A 22 18.29 -37.02 -34.86
C GLY A 22 18.71 -35.88 -33.94
N GLU A 23 19.99 -35.67 -33.78
CA GLU A 23 20.51 -34.54 -33.01
C GLU A 23 20.66 -33.31 -33.91
N LEU A 24 20.25 -32.14 -33.34
CA LEU A 24 20.37 -30.84 -33.98
C LEU A 24 21.63 -30.15 -33.46
N SER A 25 22.59 -29.88 -34.34
CA SER A 25 23.77 -29.10 -34.05
C SER A 25 23.63 -27.70 -34.62
N ILE A 26 23.75 -26.66 -33.79
CA ILE A 26 23.68 -25.26 -34.21
C ILE A 26 25.06 -24.64 -33.95
N CYS A 27 25.71 -24.15 -34.99
CA CYS A 27 26.93 -23.40 -34.89
C CYS A 27 26.60 -21.89 -34.88
N LEU A 28 27.06 -21.19 -33.84
CA LEU A 28 26.89 -19.75 -33.68
C LEU A 28 28.25 -19.08 -33.92
N THR A 29 28.28 -18.05 -34.74
CA THR A 29 29.43 -17.17 -34.94
C THR A 29 29.19 -15.78 -34.40
N SER A 30 30.20 -15.16 -33.86
CA SER A 30 30.19 -13.77 -33.41
C SER A 30 31.38 -13.05 -34.02
N ASP A 31 31.16 -11.82 -34.49
CA ASP A 31 32.24 -11.00 -35.06
C ASP A 31 33.21 -10.50 -34.00
N GLU A 32 32.95 -10.69 -32.72
CA GLU A 32 33.76 -10.21 -31.59
C GLU A 32 34.74 -11.26 -31.03
N PHE A 33 34.61 -12.56 -31.40
CA PHE A 33 35.47 -13.62 -30.89
C PHE A 33 35.92 -14.59 -31.99
N PRO A 34 37.20 -14.81 -32.16
CA PRO A 34 37.76 -15.66 -33.24
C PRO A 34 37.66 -17.16 -32.99
N THR A 35 36.91 -17.62 -32.04
CA THR A 35 36.73 -19.04 -31.73
C THR A 35 35.26 -19.44 -31.90
N ASP A 36 35.03 -20.38 -32.82
CA ASP A 36 33.72 -21.02 -33.03
C ASP A 36 33.28 -21.72 -31.75
N ILE A 37 32.19 -21.23 -31.16
CA ILE A 37 31.58 -21.87 -29.99
C ILE A 37 30.56 -22.87 -30.52
N HIS A 38 30.91 -24.16 -30.47
CA HIS A 38 30.01 -25.25 -30.78
C HIS A 38 29.06 -25.54 -29.60
N TYR A 39 27.80 -25.18 -29.74
CA TYR A 39 26.75 -25.69 -28.85
C TYR A 39 26.12 -26.92 -29.48
N GLN A 40 26.32 -28.09 -28.91
CA GLN A 40 25.54 -29.28 -29.22
C GLN A 40 24.25 -29.22 -28.42
N TYR A 41 23.13 -28.97 -29.11
CA TYR A 41 21.80 -29.12 -28.54
C TYR A 41 21.25 -30.49 -29.03
N SER A 42 21.29 -31.48 -28.17
CA SER A 42 20.66 -32.78 -28.46
C SER A 42 19.16 -32.68 -28.17
N ALA A 43 18.34 -32.38 -29.17
CA ALA A 43 16.92 -32.60 -29.13
C ALA A 43 16.61 -34.00 -29.64
N SER A 44 16.52 -34.95 -28.74
CA SER A 44 16.00 -36.29 -29.09
C SER A 44 14.53 -36.17 -29.42
N LEU A 45 14.19 -36.29 -30.71
CA LEU A 45 12.82 -36.54 -31.21
C LEU A 45 12.42 -37.98 -30.89
N GLY A 46 12.23 -38.32 -29.66
CA GLY A 46 11.83 -39.66 -29.24
C GLY A 46 11.36 -39.67 -27.81
N ASN A 47 10.06 -39.82 -27.62
CA ASN A 47 9.37 -39.98 -26.35
C ASN A 47 9.62 -38.85 -25.34
N SER A 48 8.66 -37.95 -25.23
CA SER A 48 8.52 -36.99 -24.14
C SER A 48 8.34 -37.70 -22.79
N GLN A 49 9.42 -38.19 -22.22
CA GLN A 49 9.55 -38.11 -20.80
C GLN A 49 9.74 -36.60 -20.55
N ALA A 50 8.66 -35.93 -20.11
CA ALA A 50 8.76 -34.60 -19.59
C ALA A 50 9.87 -34.66 -18.54
N GLU A 51 11.00 -33.96 -18.76
CA GLU A 51 11.92 -33.66 -17.70
C GLU A 51 11.06 -33.13 -16.57
N GLU A 52 10.94 -33.88 -15.47
CA GLU A 52 10.25 -33.42 -14.28
C GLU A 52 10.97 -32.15 -13.83
N ARG A 53 10.47 -31.00 -14.25
CA ARG A 53 10.92 -29.73 -13.71
C ARG A 53 10.82 -29.87 -12.21
N PRO A 54 11.89 -29.58 -11.43
CA PRO A 54 11.84 -29.73 -9.99
C PRO A 54 10.58 -29.03 -9.48
N SER A 55 9.69 -29.80 -8.86
CA SER A 55 8.39 -29.32 -8.42
C SER A 55 8.57 -28.31 -7.27
N VAL A 56 8.63 -27.03 -7.61
CA VAL A 56 8.85 -25.95 -6.64
C VAL A 56 7.58 -25.77 -5.82
N SER A 57 7.69 -25.93 -4.50
CA SER A 57 6.61 -25.66 -3.56
C SER A 57 6.21 -24.17 -3.59
N LEU A 58 4.92 -23.87 -3.72
CA LEU A 58 4.38 -22.52 -3.65
C LEU A 58 4.69 -21.86 -2.31
N LEU A 59 4.55 -22.58 -1.21
CA LEU A 59 4.84 -22.06 0.14
C LEU A 59 6.33 -21.73 0.31
N GLN A 60 7.20 -22.62 -0.16
CA GLN A 60 8.64 -22.38 -0.09
C GLN A 60 9.04 -21.18 -0.95
N TYR A 61 8.50 -21.07 -2.16
CA TYR A 61 8.72 -19.92 -3.04
C TYR A 61 8.22 -18.61 -2.41
N ALA A 62 7.01 -18.61 -1.82
CA ALA A 62 6.46 -17.44 -1.15
C ALA A 62 7.32 -16.98 0.04
N LYS A 63 7.87 -17.91 0.83
CA LYS A 63 8.82 -17.61 1.91
C LYS A 63 10.11 -17.01 1.38
N SER A 64 10.69 -17.58 0.33
CA SER A 64 11.91 -17.07 -0.33
C SER A 64 11.68 -15.68 -0.91
N TYR A 65 10.56 -15.47 -1.59
CA TYR A 65 10.15 -14.14 -2.09
C TYR A 65 10.06 -13.12 -0.96
N ALA A 66 9.39 -13.46 0.15
CA ALA A 66 9.28 -12.56 1.30
C ALA A 66 10.64 -12.24 1.96
N ALA A 67 11.60 -13.16 1.90
CA ALA A 67 12.94 -12.97 2.45
C ALA A 67 13.84 -12.12 1.55
N SER A 68 13.82 -12.38 0.23
CA SER A 68 14.72 -11.77 -0.76
C SER A 68 14.24 -10.43 -1.31
N ALA A 69 12.92 -10.18 -1.33
CA ALA A 69 12.37 -8.96 -1.89
C ALA A 69 12.81 -7.71 -1.09
N ASN A 70 13.16 -6.65 -1.82
CA ASN A 70 13.46 -5.34 -1.21
C ASN A 70 12.16 -4.67 -0.74
N ILE A 71 11.59 -5.15 0.37
CA ILE A 71 10.32 -4.70 0.95
C ILE A 71 10.51 -4.26 2.40
N LYS A 72 9.72 -3.25 2.80
CA LYS A 72 9.72 -2.75 4.18
C LYS A 72 9.32 -3.88 5.17
N PRO A 73 9.90 -3.92 6.40
CA PRO A 73 9.65 -4.99 7.38
C PRO A 73 8.16 -5.29 7.60
N LYS A 74 7.33 -4.27 7.77
CA LYS A 74 5.88 -4.43 7.95
C LYS A 74 5.16 -5.04 6.72
N THR A 75 5.68 -4.82 5.53
CA THR A 75 5.16 -5.46 4.32
C THR A 75 5.57 -6.93 4.29
N ARG A 76 6.79 -7.25 4.74
CA ARG A 76 7.27 -8.63 4.89
C ARG A 76 6.38 -9.44 5.85
N GLU A 77 6.00 -8.87 6.99
CA GLU A 77 5.04 -9.50 7.92
C GLU A 77 3.74 -9.91 7.21
N SER A 78 3.22 -9.05 6.33
CA SER A 78 2.01 -9.36 5.56
C SER A 78 2.19 -10.54 4.61
N TYR A 79 3.38 -10.73 4.01
CA TYR A 79 3.69 -11.92 3.21
C TYR A 79 3.83 -13.17 4.09
N MET A 80 4.44 -13.04 5.27
CA MET A 80 4.54 -14.16 6.22
C MET A 80 3.17 -14.63 6.70
N HIS A 81 2.19 -13.71 6.88
CA HIS A 81 0.82 -14.09 7.17
C HIS A 81 0.18 -14.90 6.01
N VAL A 82 0.44 -14.50 4.75
CA VAL A 82 0.01 -15.29 3.59
C VAL A 82 0.64 -16.69 3.60
N CYS A 83 1.94 -16.79 3.92
CA CYS A 83 2.62 -18.09 4.04
C CYS A 83 1.96 -18.95 5.13
N GLY A 84 1.57 -18.37 6.27
CA GLY A 84 0.84 -19.07 7.32
C GLY A 84 -0.51 -19.60 6.81
N HIS A 85 -1.28 -18.78 6.09
CA HIS A 85 -2.55 -19.22 5.51
C HIS A 85 -2.40 -20.24 4.39
N LEU A 86 -1.33 -20.19 3.60
CA LEU A 86 -1.02 -21.22 2.61
C LEU A 86 -0.68 -22.56 3.28
N ALA A 87 0.11 -22.53 4.35
CA ALA A 87 0.42 -23.72 5.11
C ALA A 87 -0.83 -24.38 5.72
N ASP A 88 -1.76 -23.57 6.24
CA ASP A 88 -3.05 -24.05 6.79
C ASP A 88 -4.00 -24.58 5.70
N TYR A 89 -3.98 -24.00 4.50
CA TYR A 89 -4.83 -24.42 3.38
C TYR A 89 -4.33 -25.70 2.73
N GLY A 90 -3.04 -25.91 2.72
CA GLY A 90 -2.34 -27.00 2.06
C GLY A 90 -1.43 -26.47 0.96
N ASP A 91 -0.15 -26.79 1.08
CA ASP A 91 0.86 -26.42 0.09
C ASP A 91 0.61 -27.17 -1.24
N SER A 92 1.06 -26.57 -2.31
CA SER A 92 0.99 -27.13 -3.67
C SER A 92 2.27 -26.84 -4.41
N THR A 93 2.59 -27.65 -5.38
CA THR A 93 3.68 -27.36 -6.32
C THR A 93 3.21 -26.37 -7.38
N MET A 94 4.09 -25.53 -7.91
CA MET A 94 3.77 -24.44 -8.85
C MET A 94 3.01 -24.93 -10.08
N ASP A 95 3.33 -26.11 -10.60
CA ASP A 95 2.68 -26.76 -11.72
C ASP A 95 1.22 -27.16 -11.44
N LYS A 96 0.88 -27.41 -10.16
CA LYS A 96 -0.47 -27.76 -9.69
C LYS A 96 -1.30 -26.56 -9.22
N VAL A 97 -0.73 -25.35 -9.21
CA VAL A 97 -1.47 -24.14 -8.87
C VAL A 97 -2.42 -23.77 -10.00
N THR A 98 -3.65 -24.21 -9.89
CA THR A 98 -4.74 -23.96 -10.86
C THR A 98 -5.65 -22.82 -10.43
N THR A 99 -6.54 -22.38 -11.34
CA THR A 99 -7.62 -21.42 -10.99
C THR A 99 -8.48 -21.94 -9.82
N ASN A 100 -8.77 -23.24 -9.79
CA ASN A 100 -9.55 -23.87 -8.72
C ASN A 100 -8.80 -23.87 -7.38
N TYR A 101 -7.51 -24.14 -7.38
CA TYR A 101 -6.68 -24.03 -6.18
C TYR A 101 -6.72 -22.62 -5.61
N LEU A 102 -6.52 -21.59 -6.43
CA LEU A 102 -6.55 -20.20 -6.00
C LEU A 102 -7.93 -19.73 -5.54
N GLN A 103 -9.00 -20.23 -6.19
CA GLN A 103 -10.37 -19.95 -5.76
C GLN A 103 -10.68 -20.64 -4.42
N GLY A 104 -10.22 -21.88 -4.23
CA GLY A 104 -10.30 -22.62 -2.96
C GLY A 104 -9.55 -21.89 -1.83
N PHE A 105 -8.37 -21.35 -2.10
CA PHE A 105 -7.64 -20.54 -1.12
C PHE A 105 -8.44 -19.30 -0.68
N ILE A 106 -9.10 -18.60 -1.60
CA ILE A 106 -10.00 -17.48 -1.26
C ILE A 106 -11.13 -17.94 -0.33
N LEU A 107 -11.78 -19.07 -0.66
CA LEU A 107 -12.86 -19.65 0.14
C LEU A 107 -12.36 -20.07 1.53
N HIS A 108 -11.16 -20.65 1.61
CA HIS A 108 -10.52 -20.99 2.88
C HIS A 108 -10.31 -19.77 3.77
N LEU A 109 -9.82 -18.64 3.23
CA LEU A 109 -9.69 -17.40 4.00
C LEU A 109 -11.06 -16.88 4.48
N GLN A 110 -12.11 -17.01 3.65
CA GLN A 110 -13.47 -16.62 4.02
C GLN A 110 -14.06 -17.51 5.11
N SER A 111 -13.84 -18.83 5.05
CA SER A 111 -14.32 -19.79 6.06
C SER A 111 -13.72 -19.55 7.43
N LYS A 112 -12.51 -18.96 7.51
CA LYS A 112 -11.90 -18.49 8.77
C LYS A 112 -12.54 -17.22 9.34
N GLY A 113 -13.65 -16.74 8.78
CA GLY A 113 -14.33 -15.54 9.25
C GLY A 113 -13.60 -14.22 8.95
N MET A 114 -12.67 -14.22 8.00
CA MET A 114 -11.93 -13.00 7.65
C MET A 114 -12.81 -11.98 6.96
N LYS A 115 -12.58 -10.71 7.28
CA LYS A 115 -13.23 -9.60 6.59
C LYS A 115 -12.86 -9.58 5.10
N PRO A 116 -13.78 -9.24 4.18
CA PRO A 116 -13.53 -9.22 2.74
C PRO A 116 -12.30 -8.40 2.34
N GLY A 117 -12.03 -7.28 3.02
CA GLY A 117 -10.83 -6.47 2.81
C GLY A 117 -9.52 -7.22 3.12
N SER A 118 -9.51 -8.06 4.17
CA SER A 118 -8.34 -8.88 4.53
C SER A 118 -8.13 -10.01 3.53
N VAL A 119 -9.20 -10.70 3.14
CA VAL A 119 -9.16 -11.75 2.10
C VAL A 119 -8.58 -11.18 0.80
N ARG A 120 -9.08 -10.01 0.37
CA ARG A 120 -8.55 -9.32 -0.80
C ARG A 120 -7.06 -8.99 -0.66
N LEU A 121 -6.63 -8.47 0.49
CA LEU A 121 -5.24 -8.11 0.74
C LEU A 121 -4.32 -9.33 0.64
N TYR A 122 -4.68 -10.44 1.29
CA TYR A 122 -3.88 -11.66 1.27
C TYR A 122 -3.82 -12.29 -0.11
N PHE A 123 -4.96 -12.34 -0.81
CA PHE A 123 -4.96 -12.80 -2.20
C PHE A 123 -4.10 -11.91 -3.12
N GLN A 124 -4.16 -10.60 -2.95
CA GLN A 124 -3.31 -9.67 -3.72
C GLN A 124 -1.82 -9.90 -3.44
N LYS A 125 -1.44 -10.21 -2.20
CA LYS A 125 -0.06 -10.56 -1.84
C LYS A 125 0.37 -11.87 -2.48
N LEU A 126 -0.49 -12.90 -2.46
CA LEU A 126 -0.23 -14.15 -3.16
C LEU A 126 -0.09 -13.92 -4.67
N ALA A 127 -0.95 -13.10 -5.27
CA ALA A 127 -0.86 -12.77 -6.68
C ALA A 127 0.48 -12.07 -7.05
N CYS A 128 1.04 -11.23 -6.15
CA CYS A 128 2.37 -10.66 -6.36
C CYS A 128 3.46 -11.75 -6.39
N VAL A 129 3.40 -12.74 -5.49
CA VAL A 129 4.33 -13.88 -5.46
C VAL A 129 4.23 -14.71 -6.75
N LEU A 130 2.99 -15.00 -7.18
CA LEU A 130 2.76 -15.77 -8.41
C LEU A 130 3.17 -15.01 -9.67
N HIS A 131 3.01 -13.69 -9.69
CA HIS A 131 3.50 -12.87 -10.79
C HIS A 131 5.03 -12.86 -10.87
N ASP A 132 5.72 -12.88 -9.73
CA ASP A 132 7.17 -13.05 -9.68
C ASP A 132 7.58 -14.44 -10.17
N ALA A 133 6.87 -15.49 -9.74
CA ALA A 133 7.06 -16.86 -10.24
C ALA A 133 6.84 -16.96 -11.76
N TYR A 134 5.88 -16.22 -12.32
CA TYR A 134 5.67 -16.11 -13.77
C TYR A 134 6.89 -15.51 -14.47
N LYS A 135 7.46 -14.42 -13.95
CA LYS A 135 8.68 -13.82 -14.51
C LYS A 135 9.86 -14.78 -14.52
N ASN A 136 9.90 -15.70 -13.56
CA ASN A 136 10.91 -16.73 -13.44
C ASN A 136 10.57 -18.04 -14.20
N GLY A 137 9.51 -18.04 -15.04
CA GLY A 137 9.10 -19.19 -15.86
C GLY A 137 8.48 -20.36 -15.09
N LEU A 138 8.12 -20.17 -13.82
CA LEU A 138 7.58 -21.22 -12.94
C LEU A 138 6.06 -21.29 -12.88
N PHE A 139 5.35 -20.28 -13.40
CA PHE A 139 3.91 -20.14 -13.29
C PHE A 139 3.31 -19.52 -14.56
N ASP A 140 2.03 -19.82 -14.89
CA ASP A 140 1.30 -19.20 -15.99
C ASP A 140 0.34 -18.11 -15.46
N ASP A 141 0.64 -16.83 -15.74
CA ASP A 141 -0.14 -15.67 -15.26
C ASP A 141 -1.59 -15.65 -15.77
N ARG A 142 -1.91 -16.37 -16.88
CA ARG A 142 -3.29 -16.54 -17.40
C ARG A 142 -4.22 -17.16 -16.36
N ILE A 143 -3.68 -17.96 -15.44
CA ILE A 143 -4.43 -18.57 -14.33
C ILE A 143 -4.97 -17.48 -13.40
N LEU A 144 -4.16 -16.47 -13.07
CA LEU A 144 -4.59 -15.34 -12.20
C LEU A 144 -5.70 -14.48 -12.82
N GLN A 145 -5.75 -14.39 -14.16
CA GLN A 145 -6.76 -13.61 -14.86
C GLN A 145 -8.14 -14.27 -14.77
N ARG A 146 -8.20 -15.60 -14.65
CA ARG A 146 -9.43 -16.37 -14.54
C ARG A 146 -9.99 -16.47 -13.12
N VAL A 147 -9.21 -16.08 -12.10
CA VAL A 147 -9.67 -16.14 -10.70
C VAL A 147 -10.64 -15.02 -10.41
N LYS A 148 -11.81 -15.35 -9.85
CA LYS A 148 -12.78 -14.37 -9.35
C LYS A 148 -12.26 -13.71 -8.08
N ARG A 149 -11.68 -12.52 -8.24
CA ARG A 149 -11.07 -11.78 -7.12
C ARG A 149 -12.13 -11.28 -6.14
N PRO A 150 -11.84 -11.25 -4.82
CA PRO A 150 -12.72 -10.66 -3.82
C PRO A 150 -13.02 -9.19 -4.15
N LYS A 151 -14.30 -8.81 -4.09
CA LYS A 151 -14.72 -7.42 -4.35
C LYS A 151 -14.16 -6.49 -3.26
N ARG A 152 -13.85 -5.27 -3.65
CA ARG A 152 -13.49 -4.21 -2.70
C ARG A 152 -14.77 -3.67 -2.09
N GLU A 153 -14.96 -3.89 -0.79
CA GLU A 153 -15.98 -3.17 -0.05
C GLU A 153 -15.52 -1.73 0.19
N GLN A 154 -16.37 -0.78 -0.12
CA GLN A 154 -16.13 0.62 0.22
C GLN A 154 -16.51 0.81 1.69
N GLU A 155 -15.53 0.73 2.59
CA GLU A 155 -15.73 1.10 3.98
C GLU A 155 -16.04 2.59 4.07
N LYS A 156 -17.16 2.94 4.74
CA LYS A 156 -17.46 4.33 5.05
C LYS A 156 -16.37 4.90 5.95
N LYS A 157 -15.62 5.89 5.44
CA LYS A 157 -14.57 6.55 6.21
C LYS A 157 -15.18 7.33 7.37
N SER A 158 -14.76 7.02 8.59
CA SER A 158 -15.21 7.74 9.78
C SER A 158 -14.39 9.03 9.94
N PHE A 159 -15.09 10.14 10.16
CA PHE A 159 -14.50 11.45 10.45
C PHE A 159 -15.36 12.19 11.48
N LEU A 160 -14.80 13.19 12.13
CA LEU A 160 -15.47 14.07 13.07
C LEU A 160 -15.96 15.34 12.37
N THR A 161 -17.17 15.76 12.66
CA THR A 161 -17.66 17.09 12.28
C THR A 161 -17.03 18.15 13.18
N GLU A 162 -17.11 19.43 12.78
CA GLU A 162 -16.61 20.55 13.61
C GLU A 162 -17.24 20.55 15.01
N SER A 163 -18.54 20.27 15.11
CA SER A 163 -19.24 20.19 16.40
C SER A 163 -18.77 18.99 17.25
N GLU A 164 -18.53 17.85 16.64
CA GLU A 164 -17.99 16.66 17.34
C GLU A 164 -16.55 16.89 17.79
N LEU A 165 -15.74 17.56 16.97
CA LEU A 165 -14.37 17.91 17.35
C LEU A 165 -14.36 18.90 18.53
N LYS A 166 -15.25 19.92 18.53
CA LYS A 166 -15.43 20.84 19.68
C LYS A 166 -15.87 20.09 20.94
N LYS A 167 -16.80 19.14 20.84
CA LYS A 167 -17.17 18.29 21.99
C LYS A 167 -16.00 17.47 22.50
N LEU A 168 -15.19 16.92 21.61
CA LEU A 168 -14.03 16.12 21.97
C LEU A 168 -12.98 16.97 22.68
N THR A 169 -12.71 18.19 22.19
CA THR A 169 -11.74 19.11 22.80
C THR A 169 -12.17 19.65 24.16
N SER A 170 -13.47 19.82 24.38
CA SER A 170 -14.01 20.28 25.68
C SER A 170 -13.98 19.17 26.76
N HIS A 171 -13.85 17.91 26.36
CA HIS A 171 -13.77 16.78 27.26
C HIS A 171 -12.33 16.29 27.41
N ARG A 172 -11.68 16.63 28.53
CA ARG A 172 -10.33 16.15 28.81
C ARG A 172 -10.37 14.81 29.53
N LEU A 173 -9.52 13.89 29.07
CA LEU A 173 -9.22 12.67 29.82
C LEU A 173 -8.27 12.98 30.99
N SER A 174 -8.14 12.03 31.93
CA SER A 174 -7.16 12.14 33.01
C SER A 174 -5.73 12.36 32.48
N ASP A 175 -4.86 12.96 33.29
CA ASP A 175 -3.53 13.48 32.89
C ASP A 175 -2.59 12.51 32.18
N GLY A 176 -2.74 11.20 32.39
CA GLY A 176 -1.94 10.18 31.71
C GLY A 176 -2.12 10.09 30.18
N TYR A 177 -3.15 10.74 29.61
CA TYR A 177 -3.50 10.63 28.19
C TYR A 177 -3.30 11.93 27.38
N ASN A 178 -2.80 12.99 28.00
CA ASN A 178 -2.60 14.30 27.36
C ASN A 178 -1.77 14.20 26.07
N ASN A 179 -0.74 13.36 26.05
CA ASN A 179 0.09 13.15 24.86
C ASN A 179 -0.73 12.61 23.68
N ILE A 180 -1.55 11.57 23.92
CA ILE A 180 -2.39 10.94 22.88
C ILE A 180 -3.45 11.93 22.38
N GLN A 181 -4.06 12.71 23.27
CA GLN A 181 -5.01 13.74 22.89
C GLN A 181 -4.35 14.80 22.00
N SER A 182 -3.17 15.29 22.38
CA SER A 182 -2.40 16.26 21.60
C SER A 182 -2.00 15.70 20.23
N MET A 183 -1.53 14.45 20.15
CA MET A 183 -1.21 13.78 18.89
C MET A 183 -2.41 13.72 17.95
N PHE A 184 -3.58 13.31 18.46
CA PHE A 184 -4.80 13.19 17.66
C PHE A 184 -5.31 14.55 17.16
N LEU A 185 -5.36 15.56 18.05
CA LEU A 185 -5.77 16.92 17.69
C LEU A 185 -4.81 17.54 16.68
N PHE A 186 -3.51 17.34 16.88
CA PHE A 186 -2.50 17.81 15.93
C PHE A 186 -2.69 17.19 14.55
N SER A 187 -2.98 15.89 14.49
CA SER A 187 -3.31 15.23 13.23
C SER A 187 -4.65 15.73 12.63
N CYS A 188 -5.63 16.12 13.44
CA CYS A 188 -6.87 16.76 12.96
C CYS A 188 -6.62 18.15 12.33
N MET A 189 -5.54 18.84 12.71
CA MET A 189 -5.18 20.18 12.23
C MET A 189 -4.14 20.16 11.11
N THR A 190 -3.41 19.08 10.93
CA THR A 190 -2.30 18.96 9.96
C THR A 190 -2.52 17.89 8.92
N GLY A 191 -3.44 16.97 9.13
CA GLY A 191 -3.66 15.83 8.26
C GLY A 191 -2.55 14.77 8.30
N LEU A 192 -1.55 14.87 9.16
CA LEU A 192 -0.44 13.93 9.26
C LEU A 192 -0.89 12.51 9.63
N ARG A 193 -0.21 11.50 9.09
CA ARG A 193 -0.43 10.11 9.46
C ARG A 193 0.10 9.84 10.87
N TYR A 194 -0.37 8.78 11.50
CA TYR A 194 0.13 8.35 12.82
C TYR A 194 1.66 8.22 12.85
N SER A 195 2.26 7.57 11.84
CA SER A 195 3.70 7.39 11.75
C SER A 195 4.45 8.72 11.66
N ASP A 196 3.90 9.69 10.93
CA ASP A 196 4.53 11.00 10.72
C ASP A 196 4.42 11.86 12.00
N VAL A 197 3.26 11.80 12.70
CA VAL A 197 3.12 12.46 14.01
C VAL A 197 4.04 11.84 15.05
N GLN A 198 4.11 10.52 15.10
CA GLN A 198 4.96 9.78 16.04
C GLN A 198 6.46 10.05 15.81
N GLY A 199 6.86 10.15 14.54
CA GLY A 199 8.26 10.41 14.15
C GLY A 199 8.65 11.89 14.10
N LEU A 200 7.71 12.82 14.38
CA LEU A 200 7.96 14.26 14.27
C LEU A 200 8.96 14.72 15.33
N ARG A 201 10.02 15.41 14.91
CA ARG A 201 11.07 15.93 15.77
C ARG A 201 10.98 17.46 15.89
N TRP A 202 11.46 18.01 16.98
CA TRP A 202 11.52 19.46 17.15
C TRP A 202 12.35 20.16 16.08
N LYS A 203 13.35 19.49 15.53
CA LYS A 203 14.16 20.01 14.41
C LYS A 203 13.39 20.17 13.11
N ASP A 204 12.27 19.45 12.94
CA ASP A 204 11.42 19.49 11.76
C ASP A 204 10.43 20.66 11.83
N VAL A 205 10.28 21.29 13.01
CA VAL A 205 9.47 22.49 13.22
C VAL A 205 10.30 23.71 12.90
N LYS A 206 10.03 24.34 11.77
CA LYS A 206 10.77 25.51 11.27
C LYS A 206 9.96 26.79 11.39
N ARG A 207 10.64 27.91 11.50
CA ARG A 207 10.01 29.23 11.43
C ARG A 207 9.99 29.71 9.97
N ASN A 208 8.83 30.16 9.51
CA ASN A 208 8.64 30.79 8.21
C ASN A 208 7.98 32.18 8.45
N GLY A 209 8.78 33.21 8.53
CA GLY A 209 8.33 34.54 8.95
C GLY A 209 7.76 34.52 10.38
N LYS A 210 6.48 34.92 10.52
CA LYS A 210 5.75 34.92 11.81
C LYS A 210 5.12 33.56 12.15
N HIS A 211 5.06 32.64 11.19
CA HIS A 211 4.39 31.34 11.28
C HIS A 211 5.37 30.19 11.46
N LEU A 212 4.83 29.05 11.88
CA LEU A 212 5.56 27.79 11.90
C LEU A 212 5.16 26.94 10.69
N GLN A 213 6.11 26.15 10.23
CA GLN A 213 5.90 25.10 9.21
C GLN A 213 6.63 23.85 9.63
N LEU A 214 6.18 22.70 9.10
CA LEU A 214 6.89 21.44 9.21
C LEU A 214 7.71 21.19 7.97
N GLU A 215 8.94 20.72 8.13
CA GLU A 215 9.81 20.23 7.07
C GLU A 215 10.30 18.85 7.46
N PHE A 216 9.77 17.82 6.82
CA PHE A 216 10.01 16.43 7.22
C PHE A 216 9.92 15.46 6.06
N HIS A 217 10.52 14.27 6.24
CA HIS A 217 10.33 13.15 5.34
C HIS A 217 9.19 12.26 5.82
N GLN A 218 8.22 11.96 4.94
CA GLN A 218 7.13 11.06 5.26
C GLN A 218 7.65 9.64 5.55
N GLN A 219 7.27 9.05 6.68
CA GLN A 219 7.69 7.70 7.07
C GLN A 219 7.27 6.60 6.08
N LYS A 220 6.15 6.79 5.39
CA LYS A 220 5.62 5.79 4.45
C LYS A 220 6.26 5.85 3.07
N THR A 221 6.43 7.04 2.50
CA THR A 221 6.82 7.27 1.10
C THR A 221 8.24 7.81 0.95
N ASP A 222 8.85 8.24 2.06
CA ASP A 222 10.15 8.92 2.13
C ASP A 222 10.21 10.23 1.31
N THR A 223 9.05 10.81 1.03
CA THR A 223 8.94 12.07 0.30
C THR A 223 9.19 13.23 1.26
N TYR A 224 10.04 14.19 0.86
CA TYR A 224 10.22 15.43 1.60
C TYR A 224 9.00 16.34 1.42
N GLU A 225 8.48 16.85 2.53
CA GLU A 225 7.28 17.67 2.57
C GLU A 225 7.49 18.95 3.37
N ARG A 226 6.82 20.02 2.89
CA ARG A 226 6.70 21.29 3.61
C ARG A 226 5.24 21.56 3.88
N LEU A 227 4.86 21.61 5.15
CA LEU A 227 3.48 21.81 5.58
C LEU A 227 3.38 23.06 6.46
N PRO A 228 2.74 24.15 6.00
CA PRO A 228 2.45 25.30 6.84
C PRO A 228 1.46 24.91 7.94
N LEU A 229 1.60 25.49 9.12
CA LEU A 229 0.73 25.21 10.26
C LEU A 229 -0.32 26.30 10.41
N CYS A 230 -1.54 25.91 10.80
CA CYS A 230 -2.57 26.83 11.25
C CYS A 230 -2.29 27.31 12.69
N ALA A 231 -2.91 28.39 13.09
CA ALA A 231 -2.70 29.02 14.41
C ALA A 231 -2.94 28.05 15.57
N GLU A 232 -3.95 27.19 15.48
CA GLU A 232 -4.28 26.21 16.51
C GLU A 232 -3.20 25.12 16.63
N ALA A 233 -2.65 24.66 15.49
CA ALA A 233 -1.54 23.70 15.50
C ALA A 233 -0.27 24.31 16.08
N GLU A 234 0.02 25.58 15.76
CA GLU A 234 1.12 26.33 16.36
C GLU A 234 0.93 26.49 17.88
N ALA A 235 -0.26 26.89 18.32
CA ALA A 235 -0.57 27.07 19.74
C ALA A 235 -0.41 25.76 20.51
N LEU A 236 -0.86 24.64 19.93
CA LEU A 236 -0.68 23.31 20.50
C LEU A 236 0.81 22.98 20.64
N LEU A 237 1.62 23.18 19.59
CA LEU A 237 3.07 22.92 19.67
C LEU A 237 3.75 23.78 20.73
N ARG A 238 3.36 25.06 20.86
CA ARG A 238 3.90 25.98 21.88
C ARG A 238 3.53 25.57 23.30
N SER A 239 2.39 24.89 23.51
CA SER A 239 1.95 24.40 24.82
C SER A 239 2.68 23.13 25.27
N LEU A 240 3.34 22.42 24.35
CA LEU A 240 4.07 21.19 24.67
C LEU A 240 5.42 21.51 25.32
N LYS A 241 5.77 20.75 26.36
CA LYS A 241 7.11 20.82 26.97
C LYS A 241 8.13 20.13 26.04
N ARG A 242 9.19 20.83 25.69
CA ARG A 242 10.31 20.24 24.95
C ARG A 242 11.15 19.37 25.89
N SER A 243 10.87 18.08 25.93
CA SER A 243 11.53 17.12 26.82
C SER A 243 12.27 16.01 26.04
N GLY A 244 12.92 16.36 24.93
CA GLY A 244 13.65 15.40 24.11
C GLY A 244 13.68 15.80 22.64
N GLU A 245 14.08 14.87 21.78
CA GLU A 245 14.20 15.07 20.33
C GLU A 245 12.83 15.12 19.65
N TYR A 246 11.91 14.25 20.07
CA TYR A 246 10.58 14.12 19.48
C TYR A 246 9.57 15.08 20.08
N VAL A 247 8.62 15.55 19.24
CA VAL A 247 7.54 16.46 19.66
C VAL A 247 6.56 15.74 20.59
N PHE A 248 6.24 14.49 20.27
CA PHE A 248 5.31 13.66 21.03
C PHE A 248 6.04 12.45 21.62
N LYS A 249 5.60 12.01 22.81
CA LYS A 249 6.10 10.78 23.41
C LYS A 249 5.70 9.57 22.57
N GLU A 250 6.55 8.56 22.56
CA GLU A 250 6.26 7.31 21.86
C GLU A 250 5.07 6.60 22.49
N GLU A 251 4.13 6.21 21.64
CA GLU A 251 2.92 5.47 22.01
C GLU A 251 2.63 4.42 20.93
N THR A 252 2.22 3.23 21.30
CA THR A 252 1.83 2.23 20.30
C THR A 252 0.50 2.60 19.65
N ASN A 253 0.35 2.35 18.34
CA ASN A 253 -0.89 2.64 17.62
C ASN A 253 -2.11 1.91 18.23
N GLN A 254 -1.90 0.73 18.80
CA GLN A 254 -2.93 -0.04 19.50
C GLN A 254 -3.41 0.73 20.74
N LYS A 255 -2.50 1.17 21.61
CA LYS A 255 -2.82 1.96 22.82
C LYS A 255 -3.52 3.26 22.45
N VAL A 256 -3.02 3.98 21.46
CA VAL A 256 -3.63 5.22 20.96
C VAL A 256 -5.09 4.97 20.55
N ASN A 257 -5.38 3.94 19.77
CA ASN A 257 -6.73 3.64 19.34
C ASN A 257 -7.66 3.20 20.48
N VAL A 258 -7.16 2.50 21.49
CA VAL A 258 -7.92 2.16 22.71
C VAL A 258 -8.31 3.43 23.46
N VAL A 259 -7.37 4.35 23.69
CA VAL A 259 -7.61 5.62 24.38
C VAL A 259 -8.59 6.51 23.58
N LEU A 260 -8.44 6.59 22.26
CA LEU A 260 -9.35 7.34 21.41
C LEU A 260 -10.79 6.82 21.48
N LYS A 261 -10.98 5.50 21.50
CA LYS A 261 -12.32 4.90 21.67
C LYS A 261 -12.94 5.30 23.01
N ARG A 262 -12.16 5.26 24.09
CA ARG A 262 -12.58 5.69 25.42
C ARG A 262 -12.95 7.17 25.41
N TRP A 263 -12.09 8.04 24.88
CA TRP A 263 -12.30 9.49 24.79
C TRP A 263 -13.59 9.84 24.02
N CYS A 264 -13.80 9.22 22.87
CA CYS A 264 -15.02 9.39 22.09
C CYS A 264 -16.28 8.94 22.86
N LYS A 265 -16.20 7.81 23.58
CA LYS A 265 -17.31 7.32 24.41
C LYS A 265 -17.68 8.31 25.52
N GLU A 266 -16.68 8.84 26.25
CA GLU A 266 -16.88 9.82 27.31
C GLU A 266 -17.43 11.16 26.75
N ALA A 267 -16.96 11.59 25.57
CA ALA A 267 -17.47 12.75 24.85
C ALA A 267 -18.83 12.49 24.14
N LYS A 268 -19.46 11.33 24.35
CA LYS A 268 -20.73 10.91 23.73
C LYS A 268 -20.72 10.93 22.20
N ILE A 269 -19.57 10.59 21.59
CA ILE A 269 -19.41 10.44 20.13
C ILE A 269 -19.61 8.98 19.77
N LYS A 270 -20.68 8.65 19.02
CA LYS A 270 -21.06 7.26 18.68
C LYS A 270 -20.32 6.67 17.48
N LYS A 271 -19.53 7.48 16.75
CA LYS A 271 -18.80 7.03 15.55
C LYS A 271 -17.59 6.17 15.93
N PRO A 272 -17.23 5.17 15.10
CA PRO A 272 -15.99 4.44 15.27
C PRO A 272 -14.82 5.35 14.86
N VAL A 273 -14.11 5.90 15.83
CA VAL A 273 -12.94 6.77 15.62
C VAL A 273 -11.66 5.98 15.83
N SER A 274 -10.75 6.11 14.89
CA SER A 274 -9.36 5.65 14.98
C SER A 274 -8.42 6.83 14.76
N PHE A 275 -7.11 6.65 15.00
CA PHE A 275 -6.17 7.74 14.73
C PHE A 275 -6.25 8.22 13.27
N HIS A 276 -6.46 7.31 12.32
CA HIS A 276 -6.60 7.70 10.91
C HIS A 276 -7.84 8.56 10.63
N SER A 277 -8.85 8.51 11.50
CA SER A 277 -10.02 9.41 11.43
C SER A 277 -9.65 10.88 11.60
N ALA A 278 -8.55 11.22 12.29
CA ALA A 278 -8.04 12.60 12.40
C ALA A 278 -7.71 13.16 10.99
N ARG A 279 -7.00 12.40 10.20
CA ARG A 279 -6.64 12.78 8.83
C ARG A 279 -7.88 12.89 7.93
N HIS A 280 -8.87 12.01 8.11
CA HIS A 280 -10.16 12.13 7.43
C HIS A 280 -10.90 13.40 7.85
N THR A 281 -10.87 13.73 9.15
CA THR A 281 -11.45 14.95 9.70
C THR A 281 -10.82 16.20 9.10
N PHE A 282 -9.49 16.28 9.05
CA PHE A 282 -8.78 17.39 8.42
C PHE A 282 -9.24 17.62 6.97
N CYS A 283 -9.26 16.54 6.16
CA CYS A 283 -9.69 16.61 4.77
C CYS A 283 -11.13 17.13 4.64
N VAL A 284 -12.06 16.56 5.41
CA VAL A 284 -13.48 16.94 5.34
C VAL A 284 -13.70 18.37 5.84
N LEU A 285 -13.01 18.79 6.89
CA LEU A 285 -13.12 20.18 7.39
C LEU A 285 -12.65 21.20 6.33
N LEU A 286 -11.53 20.96 5.65
CA LEU A 286 -11.07 21.82 4.56
C LEU A 286 -12.09 21.88 3.41
N LEU A 287 -12.58 20.72 2.97
CA LEU A 287 -13.56 20.65 1.89
C LEU A 287 -14.88 21.33 2.29
N THR A 288 -15.31 21.27 3.56
CA THR A 288 -16.53 21.98 4.05
C THR A 288 -16.35 23.49 4.11
N LYS A 289 -15.11 23.97 4.14
CA LYS A 289 -14.77 25.40 4.04
C LYS A 289 -14.47 25.83 2.59
N ASP A 290 -14.92 25.06 1.61
CA ASP A 290 -14.78 25.33 0.18
C ASP A 290 -13.31 25.39 -0.31
N VAL A 291 -12.35 24.80 0.42
CA VAL A 291 -10.96 24.71 -0.04
C VAL A 291 -10.90 23.82 -1.28
N PRO A 292 -10.25 24.24 -2.38
CA PRO A 292 -10.15 23.44 -3.61
C PRO A 292 -9.53 22.05 -3.34
N ILE A 293 -10.06 21.01 -3.99
CA ILE A 293 -9.63 19.62 -3.77
C ILE A 293 -8.13 19.41 -4.05
N TYR A 294 -7.57 20.13 -5.03
CA TYR A 294 -6.12 20.07 -5.33
C TYR A 294 -5.29 20.63 -4.17
N THR A 295 -5.73 21.74 -3.56
CA THR A 295 -5.05 22.29 -2.38
C THR A 295 -5.15 21.32 -1.20
N VAL A 296 -6.33 20.69 -1.00
CA VAL A 296 -6.50 19.65 0.02
C VAL A 296 -5.59 18.46 -0.26
N GLN A 297 -5.47 18.02 -1.51
CA GLN A 297 -4.55 16.95 -1.91
C GLN A 297 -3.10 17.28 -1.53
N GLN A 298 -2.64 18.49 -1.84
CA GLN A 298 -1.28 18.96 -1.49
C GLN A 298 -1.08 18.97 0.03
N LEU A 299 -1.99 19.59 0.78
CA LEU A 299 -1.93 19.64 2.25
C LEU A 299 -1.97 18.24 2.90
N MET A 300 -2.67 17.30 2.27
CA MET A 300 -2.70 15.90 2.68
C MET A 300 -1.46 15.13 2.24
N CYS A 301 -0.59 15.71 1.40
CA CYS A 301 0.54 15.01 0.79
C CYS A 301 0.09 13.67 0.16
N HIS A 302 -0.99 13.72 -0.65
CA HIS A 302 -1.48 12.58 -1.42
C HIS A 302 -0.87 12.59 -2.81
N SER A 303 -0.16 11.52 -3.16
CA SER A 303 0.40 11.33 -4.51
C SER A 303 -0.68 11.18 -5.59
N ASP A 304 -1.87 10.63 -5.21
CA ASP A 304 -3.00 10.41 -6.11
C ASP A 304 -4.25 11.15 -5.61
N ILE A 305 -4.85 11.97 -6.49
CA ILE A 305 -6.07 12.72 -6.22
C ILE A 305 -7.28 11.82 -5.95
N ALA A 306 -7.30 10.60 -6.51
CA ALA A 306 -8.37 9.63 -6.27
C ALA A 306 -8.54 9.34 -4.77
N THR A 307 -7.45 9.39 -4.01
CA THR A 307 -7.46 9.23 -2.56
C THR A 307 -8.22 10.37 -1.84
N THR A 308 -8.15 11.60 -2.37
CA THR A 308 -8.85 12.77 -1.82
C THR A 308 -10.28 12.86 -2.35
N LYS A 309 -10.54 12.44 -3.59
CA LYS A 309 -11.85 12.50 -4.25
C LYS A 309 -12.92 11.71 -3.50
N ILE A 310 -12.55 10.64 -2.79
CA ILE A 310 -13.47 9.85 -1.95
C ILE A 310 -14.21 10.74 -0.93
N TYR A 311 -13.57 11.80 -0.42
CA TYR A 311 -14.17 12.72 0.54
C TYR A 311 -15.06 13.77 -0.13
N ALA A 312 -14.72 14.19 -1.34
CA ALA A 312 -15.54 15.14 -2.10
C ALA A 312 -16.93 14.56 -2.40
N ASP A 313 -17.04 13.26 -2.66
CA ASP A 313 -18.30 12.57 -2.90
C ASP A 313 -19.22 12.52 -1.65
N LEU A 314 -18.65 12.66 -0.44
CA LEU A 314 -19.41 12.71 0.82
C LEU A 314 -20.11 14.07 1.06
N LEU A 315 -19.74 15.10 0.29
CA LEU A 315 -20.23 16.47 0.47
C LEU A 315 -21.32 16.84 -0.54
N ASN A 316 -22.44 16.11 -0.54
CA ASN A 316 -23.61 16.41 -1.40
C ASN A 316 -24.09 17.87 -1.28
N LYS A 317 -23.90 18.52 -0.13
CA LYS A 317 -24.21 19.95 0.08
C LYS A 317 -23.42 20.89 -0.81
N THR A 318 -22.22 20.51 -1.22
CA THR A 318 -21.34 21.33 -2.06
C THR A 318 -21.89 21.47 -3.48
N LYS A 319 -22.54 20.41 -4.02
CA LYS A 319 -23.16 20.45 -5.36
C LYS A 319 -24.30 21.46 -5.43
N ALA A 320 -25.22 21.42 -4.44
CA ALA A 320 -26.31 22.38 -4.37
C ALA A 320 -25.84 23.83 -4.17
N LYS A 321 -24.77 24.02 -3.37
CA LYS A 321 -24.15 25.34 -3.18
C LYS A 321 -23.46 25.86 -4.43
N ALA A 322 -22.82 24.98 -5.20
CA ALA A 322 -22.19 25.34 -6.47
C ALA A 322 -23.22 25.80 -7.50
N LEU A 323 -24.35 25.11 -7.61
CA LEU A 323 -25.43 25.49 -8.51
C LEU A 323 -26.04 26.84 -8.16
N ARG A 324 -26.11 27.21 -6.86
CA ARG A 324 -26.59 28.53 -6.43
C ARG A 324 -25.67 29.69 -6.77
N LYS A 325 -24.46 29.42 -7.21
CA LYS A 325 -23.48 30.43 -7.70
C LYS A 325 -23.63 30.75 -9.19
N LEU A 326 -24.49 30.03 -9.91
CA LEU A 326 -24.82 30.37 -11.29
C LEU A 326 -25.57 31.70 -11.34
N PRO A 327 -25.22 32.57 -12.31
CA PRO A 327 -25.93 33.82 -12.48
C PRO A 327 -27.41 33.57 -12.87
N THR A 328 -28.33 34.41 -12.40
CA THR A 328 -29.73 34.39 -12.84
C THR A 328 -29.76 34.95 -14.26
N LEU A 329 -29.83 34.08 -15.25
CA LEU A 329 -29.83 34.45 -16.66
C LEU A 329 -31.24 34.69 -17.23
N ILE A 330 -32.26 34.30 -16.48
CA ILE A 330 -33.69 34.42 -16.88
C ILE A 330 -34.44 35.09 -15.74
N ALA A 331 -35.04 36.22 -16.02
CA ALA A 331 -36.06 36.82 -15.14
C ALA A 331 -37.35 36.01 -15.32
N ILE A 332 -37.76 35.23 -14.32
CA ILE A 332 -39.04 34.50 -14.29
C ILE A 332 -40.04 35.37 -13.57
#